data_5af1c422afc6db9fba58550b39c0d410
#
_entry.id   5af1c422afc6db9fba58550b39c0d410
#
_cell.length_a   1.000
_cell.length_b   1.000
_cell.length_c   1.000
_cell.angle_alpha   90.00
_cell.angle_beta   90.00
_cell.angle_gamma   90.00
#
_symmetry.space_group_name_H-M   'P 1'
#
loop_
_entity.id
_entity.type
_entity.pdbx_description
1 polymer ?
#
loop_
_entity_poly.entity_id
_entity_poly.type
_entity_poly.pdbx_seq_one_letter_code
_entity_poly.pdbx_strand_id
1 'polypeptide(L)'
;NDADNQTGAHGSALSIRTDEAIIIDGDGHVEIRTYNDNSYAHTNAVRLHNDGASLLIDKAGYNVTMALDAAGGQSTKYDEVAGIYVANNNQNVVINADNINFENNGYNRGYGIWTGASATNSQITINGNTNFSDSASATEAYAIRHDHGSTVINGDTNINMVGAGGSGLRAINGTVEFNGNTVINLSGDVAYIDRYVPAFGIWNGATPYGVTPTTGAHVKLTGNTQINTTGAGSAAV
;
A
#
# COMPACT_ATOMS: atom_id res chain seq x y z
N ASN A 1 1.47 -17.77 -12.72
CA ASN A 1 2.64 -18.22 -11.97
C ASN A 1 3.88 -18.07 -12.83
N ASP A 2 4.51 -16.90 -12.77
CA ASP A 2 5.80 -16.68 -13.39
C ASP A 2 6.88 -17.22 -12.45
N ALA A 3 7.20 -18.49 -12.64
CA ALA A 3 8.39 -19.07 -12.07
C ALA A 3 9.63 -18.63 -12.90
N ASP A 4 9.96 -17.36 -12.83
CA ASP A 4 11.30 -16.94 -13.24
C ASP A 4 12.26 -17.38 -12.13
N ASN A 5 13.12 -18.30 -12.50
CA ASN A 5 14.07 -19.05 -11.68
C ASN A 5 15.20 -18.15 -11.13
N GLN A 6 14.84 -17.07 -10.51
CA GLN A 6 15.71 -16.21 -9.71
C GLN A 6 15.40 -16.47 -8.25
N THR A 7 16.36 -16.57 -7.42
CA THR A 7 16.33 -16.74 -5.99
C THR A 7 15.40 -15.68 -5.32
N GLY A 8 14.10 -15.92 -5.31
CA GLY A 8 13.04 -15.04 -4.91
C GLY A 8 11.91 -15.09 -5.95
N ALA A 9 10.94 -16.00 -5.79
CA ALA A 9 9.80 -16.05 -6.69
C ALA A 9 8.96 -14.77 -6.55
N HIS A 10 8.89 -13.98 -7.62
CA HIS A 10 8.01 -12.80 -7.69
C HIS A 10 6.67 -13.23 -8.29
N GLY A 11 5.66 -13.43 -7.46
CA GLY A 11 4.29 -13.71 -7.87
C GLY A 11 3.40 -12.47 -7.71
N SER A 12 2.32 -12.42 -8.48
CA SER A 12 1.23 -11.46 -8.27
C SER A 12 -0.07 -12.14 -8.68
N ALA A 13 -1.16 -11.88 -7.95
CA ALA A 13 -2.45 -12.42 -8.34
C ALA A 13 -2.89 -11.81 -9.67
N LEU A 14 -2.66 -10.51 -9.88
CA LEU A 14 -2.84 -9.82 -11.14
C LEU A 14 -1.52 -9.13 -11.54
N SER A 15 -0.89 -9.60 -12.62
CA SER A 15 0.36 -9.07 -13.16
C SER A 15 0.12 -8.44 -14.53
N ILE A 16 0.31 -7.13 -14.66
CA ILE A 16 0.05 -6.38 -15.89
C ILE A 16 1.39 -6.06 -16.56
N ARG A 17 1.66 -6.76 -17.68
CA ARG A 17 2.91 -6.70 -18.44
C ARG A 17 2.73 -6.16 -19.86
N THR A 18 1.69 -5.41 -20.07
CA THR A 18 1.35 -4.74 -21.33
C THR A 18 1.19 -3.24 -21.07
N ASP A 19 1.31 -2.43 -22.09
CA ASP A 19 0.98 -1.01 -22.11
C ASP A 19 -0.52 -0.77 -22.37
N GLU A 20 -1.31 -1.84 -22.64
CA GLU A 20 -2.75 -1.75 -22.78
C GLU A 20 -3.45 -1.78 -21.41
N ALA A 21 -4.70 -1.28 -21.42
CA ALA A 21 -5.52 -1.24 -20.22
C ALA A 21 -6.14 -2.62 -19.92
N ILE A 22 -6.04 -3.03 -18.65
CA ILE A 22 -6.88 -4.10 -18.11
C ILE A 22 -8.11 -3.45 -17.46
N ILE A 23 -9.30 -3.94 -17.83
CA ILE A 23 -10.57 -3.46 -17.29
C ILE A 23 -11.28 -4.61 -16.57
N ILE A 24 -11.67 -4.37 -15.33
CA ILE A 24 -12.48 -5.27 -14.51
C ILE A 24 -13.79 -4.53 -14.20
N ASP A 25 -14.85 -4.90 -14.87
CA ASP A 25 -16.17 -4.26 -14.78
C ASP A 25 -17.29 -5.29 -14.50
N GLY A 26 -18.55 -4.85 -14.67
CA GLY A 26 -19.74 -5.67 -14.49
C GLY A 26 -20.17 -5.80 -13.02
N ASP A 27 -21.19 -6.60 -12.77
CA ASP A 27 -21.80 -6.76 -11.45
C ASP A 27 -20.98 -7.65 -10.52
N GLY A 28 -21.09 -7.39 -9.23
CA GLY A 28 -20.52 -8.21 -8.16
C GLY A 28 -19.21 -7.69 -7.57
N HIS A 29 -18.89 -8.20 -6.39
CA HIS A 29 -17.67 -7.86 -5.66
C HIS A 29 -16.43 -8.42 -6.35
N VAL A 30 -15.31 -7.75 -6.17
CA VAL A 30 -13.99 -8.22 -6.62
C VAL A 30 -13.12 -8.49 -5.42
N GLU A 31 -12.48 -9.65 -5.42
CA GLU A 31 -11.45 -10.00 -4.46
C GLU A 31 -10.20 -10.44 -5.22
N ILE A 32 -9.09 -9.74 -4.97
CA ILE A 32 -7.77 -10.08 -5.50
C ILE A 32 -6.90 -10.45 -4.31
N ARG A 33 -6.63 -11.75 -4.16
CA ARG A 33 -5.95 -12.31 -3.00
C ARG A 33 -4.66 -12.98 -3.43
N THR A 34 -3.58 -12.70 -2.70
CA THR A 34 -2.34 -13.46 -2.81
C THR A 34 -2.19 -14.34 -1.60
N TYR A 35 -1.62 -15.50 -1.79
CA TYR A 35 -1.23 -16.37 -0.70
C TYR A 35 0.21 -16.81 -0.88
N ASN A 36 1.02 -16.66 0.15
CA ASN A 36 2.39 -17.11 0.14
C ASN A 36 2.72 -17.91 1.40
N ASP A 37 3.17 -19.12 1.20
CA ASP A 37 3.69 -20.02 2.23
C ASP A 37 5.23 -20.05 2.28
N ASN A 38 5.90 -19.27 1.44
CA ASN A 38 7.34 -19.24 1.29
C ASN A 38 7.93 -17.92 1.81
N SER A 39 8.93 -18.00 2.66
CA SER A 39 9.58 -16.87 3.33
C SER A 39 10.39 -15.92 2.44
N TYR A 40 10.43 -16.14 1.11
CA TYR A 40 11.29 -15.39 0.19
C TYR A 40 10.59 -14.81 -1.04
N ALA A 41 9.27 -14.76 -1.09
CA ALA A 41 8.56 -14.32 -2.27
C ALA A 41 8.00 -12.91 -2.14
N HIS A 42 8.32 -12.03 -3.08
CA HIS A 42 7.65 -10.75 -3.26
C HIS A 42 6.35 -10.97 -4.04
N THR A 43 5.23 -10.99 -3.35
CA THR A 43 3.93 -11.30 -3.95
C THR A 43 2.99 -10.12 -3.77
N ASN A 44 2.49 -9.53 -4.86
CA ASN A 44 1.55 -8.43 -4.81
C ASN A 44 0.15 -8.90 -5.21
N ALA A 45 -0.92 -8.30 -4.67
CA ALA A 45 -2.25 -8.58 -5.22
C ALA A 45 -2.33 -8.06 -6.67
N VAL A 46 -1.93 -6.81 -6.90
CA VAL A 46 -1.82 -6.21 -8.23
C VAL A 46 -0.42 -5.64 -8.43
N ARG A 47 0.20 -5.93 -9.57
CA ARG A 47 1.47 -5.34 -9.97
C ARG A 47 1.44 -4.90 -11.43
N LEU A 48 1.79 -3.63 -11.67
CA LEU A 48 2.03 -3.09 -12.99
C LEU A 48 3.54 -3.14 -13.28
N HIS A 49 3.94 -3.75 -14.40
CA HIS A 49 5.34 -3.96 -14.75
C HIS A 49 5.85 -3.00 -15.82
N ASN A 50 5.04 -2.74 -16.86
CA ASN A 50 5.51 -1.95 -17.99
C ASN A 50 5.19 -0.47 -17.82
N ASP A 51 6.01 0.39 -18.41
CA ASP A 51 5.65 1.79 -18.59
C ASP A 51 4.34 1.87 -19.40
N GLY A 52 3.45 2.76 -18.98
CA GLY A 52 2.15 2.93 -19.63
C GLY A 52 1.09 1.89 -19.25
N ALA A 53 1.42 0.84 -18.49
CA ALA A 53 0.44 -0.15 -18.04
C ALA A 53 -0.69 0.50 -17.26
N SER A 54 -1.93 0.08 -17.49
CA SER A 54 -3.07 0.64 -16.80
C SER A 54 -4.08 -0.41 -16.32
N LEU A 55 -4.76 -0.09 -15.22
CA LEU A 55 -5.81 -0.90 -14.62
C LEU A 55 -7.01 -0.02 -14.30
N LEU A 56 -8.17 -0.42 -14.77
CA LEU A 56 -9.46 0.11 -14.33
C LEU A 56 -10.24 -1.01 -13.64
N ILE A 57 -10.61 -0.80 -12.39
CA ILE A 57 -11.60 -1.62 -11.68
C ILE A 57 -12.85 -0.75 -11.51
N ASP A 58 -13.91 -1.07 -12.25
CA ASP A 58 -15.17 -0.31 -12.23
C ASP A 58 -16.27 -1.16 -11.59
N LYS A 59 -16.46 -0.95 -10.29
CA LYS A 59 -17.35 -1.73 -9.41
C LYS A 59 -18.24 -0.83 -8.55
N ALA A 60 -18.74 0.27 -9.12
CA ALA A 60 -19.70 1.14 -8.44
C ALA A 60 -20.90 0.32 -7.92
N GLY A 61 -21.26 0.50 -6.65
CA GLY A 61 -22.28 -0.30 -5.98
C GLY A 61 -21.75 -1.61 -5.34
N TYR A 62 -20.48 -1.92 -5.48
CA TYR A 62 -19.86 -3.16 -4.97
C TYR A 62 -18.58 -2.88 -4.20
N ASN A 63 -18.00 -3.91 -3.61
CA ASN A 63 -16.73 -3.81 -2.88
C ASN A 63 -15.58 -4.39 -3.70
N VAL A 64 -14.39 -3.83 -3.50
CA VAL A 64 -13.12 -4.36 -3.98
C VAL A 64 -12.24 -4.68 -2.79
N THR A 65 -11.68 -5.89 -2.72
CA THR A 65 -10.76 -6.30 -1.68
C THR A 65 -9.45 -6.76 -2.29
N MET A 66 -8.35 -6.22 -1.80
CA MET A 66 -6.99 -6.66 -2.09
C MET A 66 -6.36 -7.21 -0.84
N ALA A 67 -6.19 -8.52 -0.77
CA ALA A 67 -5.71 -9.21 0.41
C ALA A 67 -4.34 -9.85 0.18
N LEU A 68 -3.47 -9.65 1.15
CA LEU A 68 -2.13 -10.21 1.23
C LEU A 68 -2.13 -11.25 2.35
N ASP A 69 -2.18 -12.53 2.01
CA ASP A 69 -2.20 -13.61 2.99
C ASP A 69 -0.84 -14.31 3.07
N ALA A 70 -0.30 -14.42 4.27
CA ALA A 70 0.91 -15.18 4.54
C ALA A 70 0.65 -16.29 5.54
N ALA A 71 1.23 -17.46 5.33
CA ALA A 71 1.16 -18.56 6.28
C ALA A 71 1.99 -18.27 7.54
N GLY A 72 1.31 -18.20 8.69
CA GLY A 72 1.95 -18.38 9.99
C GLY A 72 3.00 -17.35 10.41
N GLY A 73 2.83 -16.08 10.05
CA GLY A 73 3.78 -15.04 10.46
C GLY A 73 5.14 -15.15 9.74
N GLN A 74 5.16 -15.78 8.60
CA GLN A 74 6.32 -15.91 7.75
C GLN A 74 6.64 -14.55 7.11
N SER A 75 7.66 -13.91 7.59
CA SER A 75 8.31 -12.89 6.81
C SER A 75 9.77 -12.86 7.15
N THR A 76 10.56 -12.89 6.14
CA THR A 76 11.93 -12.49 6.25
C THR A 76 12.04 -10.98 6.11
N LYS A 77 13.15 -10.46 6.58
CA LYS A 77 13.60 -9.07 6.58
C LYS A 77 13.44 -8.31 5.25
N TYR A 78 13.06 -8.98 4.15
CA TYR A 78 13.14 -8.45 2.79
C TYR A 78 11.85 -8.56 1.96
N ASP A 79 10.78 -9.14 2.52
CA ASP A 79 9.55 -9.37 1.75
C ASP A 79 8.69 -8.10 1.73
N GLU A 80 8.90 -7.28 0.71
CA GLU A 80 8.07 -6.12 0.43
C GLU A 80 6.94 -6.54 -0.51
N VAL A 81 5.72 -6.53 -0.02
CA VAL A 81 4.50 -6.92 -0.74
C VAL A 81 3.48 -5.81 -0.69
N ALA A 82 2.65 -5.69 -1.73
CA ALA A 82 1.64 -4.64 -1.78
C ALA A 82 0.30 -5.15 -2.32
N GLY A 83 -0.79 -4.56 -1.84
CA GLY A 83 -2.10 -4.68 -2.47
C GLY A 83 -2.03 -4.16 -3.91
N ILE A 84 -1.53 -2.94 -4.10
CA ILE A 84 -1.20 -2.39 -5.42
C ILE A 84 0.26 -1.96 -5.44
N TYR A 85 1.03 -2.46 -6.39
CA TYR A 85 2.38 -2.00 -6.66
C TYR A 85 2.49 -1.38 -8.05
N VAL A 86 2.76 -0.07 -8.08
CA VAL A 86 3.06 0.72 -9.27
C VAL A 86 4.57 0.98 -9.28
N ALA A 87 5.28 0.28 -10.16
CA ALA A 87 6.75 0.23 -10.11
C ALA A 87 7.43 1.23 -11.05
N ASN A 88 6.81 1.51 -12.19
CA ASN A 88 7.41 2.19 -13.32
C ASN A 88 6.63 3.45 -13.71
N ASN A 89 7.13 4.13 -14.75
CA ASN A 89 6.63 5.42 -15.19
C ASN A 89 5.34 5.32 -16.02
N ASN A 90 4.52 6.39 -16.03
CA ASN A 90 3.28 6.50 -16.81
C ASN A 90 2.26 5.38 -16.54
N GLN A 91 2.32 4.70 -15.43
CA GLN A 91 1.33 3.70 -15.03
C GLN A 91 0.10 4.37 -14.43
N ASN A 92 -1.08 3.80 -14.68
CA ASN A 92 -2.32 4.36 -14.19
C ASN A 92 -3.22 3.29 -13.57
N VAL A 93 -3.71 3.54 -12.36
CA VAL A 93 -4.68 2.69 -11.68
C VAL A 93 -5.89 3.53 -11.31
N VAL A 94 -7.08 3.09 -11.69
CA VAL A 94 -8.35 3.69 -11.29
C VAL A 94 -9.22 2.60 -10.66
N ILE A 95 -9.74 2.86 -9.46
CA ILE A 95 -10.70 1.98 -8.79
C ILE A 95 -11.93 2.79 -8.45
N ASN A 96 -13.07 2.37 -8.98
CA ASN A 96 -14.39 2.89 -8.66
C ASN A 96 -15.15 1.80 -7.92
N ALA A 97 -15.45 1.99 -6.63
CA ALA A 97 -16.19 1.03 -5.81
C ALA A 97 -16.81 1.74 -4.61
N ASP A 98 -17.81 1.14 -3.96
CA ASP A 98 -18.35 1.70 -2.73
C ASP A 98 -17.36 1.61 -1.58
N ASN A 99 -16.74 0.43 -1.42
CA ASN A 99 -15.69 0.23 -0.43
C ASN A 99 -14.49 -0.49 -1.06
N ILE A 100 -13.31 -0.01 -0.76
CA ILE A 100 -12.04 -0.60 -1.18
C ILE A 100 -11.26 -1.00 0.07
N ASN A 101 -10.95 -2.29 0.19
CA ASN A 101 -10.24 -2.84 1.35
C ASN A 101 -8.86 -3.31 0.94
N PHE A 102 -7.86 -2.88 1.68
CA PHE A 102 -6.49 -3.38 1.63
C PHE A 102 -6.18 -4.09 2.93
N GLU A 103 -5.91 -5.39 2.86
CA GLU A 103 -5.74 -6.26 4.02
C GLU A 103 -4.36 -6.92 4.01
N ASN A 104 -3.55 -6.65 5.02
CA ASN A 104 -2.30 -7.37 5.24
C ASN A 104 -2.49 -8.43 6.33
N ASN A 105 -2.70 -9.67 5.91
CA ASN A 105 -2.99 -10.80 6.78
C ASN A 105 -1.75 -11.68 7.01
N GLY A 106 -0.69 -11.10 7.58
CA GLY A 106 0.45 -11.88 8.06
C GLY A 106 1.83 -11.51 7.51
N TYR A 107 1.95 -10.59 6.54
CA TYR A 107 3.27 -10.12 6.11
C TYR A 107 3.83 -9.08 7.07
N ASN A 108 5.10 -9.20 7.42
CA ASN A 108 5.80 -8.21 8.25
C ASN A 108 5.89 -6.86 7.55
N ARG A 109 6.12 -6.85 6.22
CA ARG A 109 6.24 -5.65 5.38
C ARG A 109 5.18 -5.65 4.30
N GLY A 110 3.91 -5.59 4.73
CA GLY A 110 2.78 -5.49 3.82
C GLY A 110 2.37 -4.03 3.63
N TYR A 111 2.17 -3.62 2.38
CA TYR A 111 1.71 -2.29 2.01
C TYR A 111 0.33 -2.39 1.35
N GLY A 112 -0.58 -1.51 1.70
CA GLY A 112 -1.84 -1.41 0.95
C GLY A 112 -1.56 -0.90 -0.46
N ILE A 113 -0.93 0.26 -0.57
CA ILE A 113 -0.48 0.87 -1.83
C ILE A 113 1.03 1.13 -1.76
N TRP A 114 1.73 0.80 -2.84
CA TRP A 114 3.13 1.15 -3.01
C TRP A 114 3.38 1.75 -4.40
N THR A 115 3.87 2.98 -4.44
CA THR A 115 4.43 3.58 -5.65
C THR A 115 5.95 3.61 -5.54
N GLY A 116 6.64 3.00 -6.50
CA GLY A 116 8.09 2.87 -6.47
C GLY A 116 8.83 4.16 -6.90
N ALA A 117 10.15 4.17 -6.71
CA ALA A 117 10.99 5.32 -7.03
C ALA A 117 10.99 5.71 -8.53
N SER A 118 10.65 4.78 -9.43
CA SER A 118 10.55 5.04 -10.87
C SER A 118 9.16 5.46 -11.33
N ALA A 119 8.16 5.51 -10.44
CA ALA A 119 6.76 5.82 -10.77
C ALA A 119 6.49 7.34 -10.94
N THR A 120 7.41 8.10 -11.55
CA THR A 120 7.41 9.58 -11.51
C THR A 120 6.18 10.25 -12.09
N ASN A 121 5.58 9.72 -13.16
CA ASN A 121 4.36 10.23 -13.80
C ASN A 121 3.18 9.26 -13.62
N SER A 122 3.28 8.34 -12.68
CA SER A 122 2.24 7.34 -12.47
C SER A 122 1.16 7.86 -11.52
N GLN A 123 -0.05 7.35 -11.69
CA GLN A 123 -1.21 7.81 -10.95
C GLN A 123 -2.01 6.64 -10.39
N ILE A 124 -2.49 6.80 -9.16
CA ILE A 124 -3.47 5.93 -8.55
C ILE A 124 -4.64 6.80 -8.12
N THR A 125 -5.83 6.50 -8.60
CA THR A 125 -7.08 7.18 -8.22
C THR A 125 -8.05 6.15 -7.64
N ILE A 126 -8.49 6.40 -6.44
CA ILE A 126 -9.46 5.56 -5.73
C ILE A 126 -10.71 6.38 -5.49
N ASN A 127 -11.83 5.94 -6.05
CA ASN A 127 -13.14 6.56 -5.91
C ASN A 127 -14.03 5.64 -5.05
N GLY A 128 -14.09 5.89 -3.75
CA GLY A 128 -14.85 5.13 -2.77
C GLY A 128 -14.23 5.16 -1.39
N ASN A 129 -14.95 4.66 -0.40
CA ASN A 129 -14.45 4.57 0.96
C ASN A 129 -13.31 3.54 1.03
N THR A 130 -12.20 3.93 1.60
CA THR A 130 -10.99 3.12 1.57
C THR A 130 -10.58 2.71 2.97
N ASN A 131 -10.38 1.41 3.17
CA ASN A 131 -9.95 0.83 4.44
C ASN A 131 -8.60 0.13 4.27
N PHE A 132 -7.68 0.43 5.17
CA PHE A 132 -6.40 -0.26 5.28
C PHE A 132 -6.31 -0.94 6.63
N SER A 133 -5.89 -2.20 6.65
CA SER A 133 -5.67 -2.95 7.88
C SER A 133 -4.44 -3.84 7.79
N ASP A 134 -3.77 -4.03 8.91
CA ASP A 134 -2.71 -5.02 9.05
C ASP A 134 -3.02 -6.00 10.21
N SER A 135 -2.24 -7.07 10.26
CA SER A 135 -2.27 -8.03 11.37
C SER A 135 -1.25 -7.67 12.44
N ALA A 136 -1.46 -8.17 13.66
CA ALA A 136 -0.55 -7.96 14.78
C ALA A 136 0.87 -8.53 14.56
N SER A 137 1.06 -9.40 13.57
CA SER A 137 2.39 -9.93 13.19
C SER A 137 3.20 -8.98 12.30
N ALA A 138 2.59 -7.93 11.75
CA ALA A 138 3.31 -6.95 10.93
C ALA A 138 4.34 -6.18 11.78
N THR A 139 5.53 -5.92 11.20
CA THR A 139 6.63 -5.23 11.90
C THR A 139 7.14 -3.99 11.19
N GLU A 140 6.78 -3.74 9.96
CA GLU A 140 7.09 -2.53 9.18
C GLU A 140 6.04 -2.40 8.05
N ALA A 141 4.76 -2.40 8.38
CA ALA A 141 3.69 -2.25 7.41
C ALA A 141 3.30 -0.78 7.21
N TYR A 142 2.94 -0.42 5.99
CA TYR A 142 2.40 0.90 5.66
C TYR A 142 1.06 0.75 4.96
N ALA A 143 0.05 1.52 5.36
CA ALA A 143 -1.16 1.61 4.55
C ALA A 143 -0.82 2.15 3.17
N ILE A 144 -0.01 3.21 3.11
CA ILE A 144 0.49 3.79 1.85
C ILE A 144 1.99 4.06 1.97
N ARG A 145 2.78 3.45 1.07
CA ARG A 145 4.15 3.83 0.79
C ARG A 145 4.21 4.54 -0.55
N HIS A 146 4.52 5.82 -0.52
CA HIS A 146 4.52 6.68 -1.70
C HIS A 146 5.91 7.25 -1.95
N ASP A 147 6.65 6.63 -2.88
CA ASP A 147 8.00 7.08 -3.21
C ASP A 147 7.98 8.12 -4.34
N HIS A 148 7.08 8.00 -5.35
CA HIS A 148 6.87 8.96 -6.44
C HIS A 148 5.46 8.88 -7.03
N GLY A 149 5.14 9.82 -7.93
CA GLY A 149 3.88 9.85 -8.68
C GLY A 149 2.76 10.58 -7.95
N SER A 150 1.52 10.17 -8.17
CA SER A 150 0.33 10.74 -7.54
C SER A 150 -0.60 9.65 -7.04
N THR A 151 -1.07 9.78 -5.80
CA THR A 151 -2.12 8.94 -5.23
C THR A 151 -3.24 9.84 -4.72
N VAL A 152 -4.46 9.63 -5.22
CA VAL A 152 -5.66 10.39 -4.84
C VAL A 152 -6.73 9.43 -4.36
N ILE A 153 -7.26 9.67 -3.17
CA ILE A 153 -8.38 8.92 -2.59
C ILE A 153 -9.58 9.86 -2.42
N ASN A 154 -10.63 9.60 -3.20
CA ASN A 154 -11.86 10.39 -3.26
C ASN A 154 -12.99 9.71 -2.47
N GLY A 155 -12.82 9.61 -1.16
CA GLY A 155 -13.79 9.02 -0.25
C GLY A 155 -13.23 9.04 1.15
N ASP A 156 -14.00 8.61 2.12
CA ASP A 156 -13.52 8.51 3.49
C ASP A 156 -12.42 7.43 3.59
N THR A 157 -11.37 7.73 4.33
CA THR A 157 -10.23 6.84 4.50
C THR A 157 -10.10 6.41 5.95
N ASN A 158 -10.05 5.11 6.19
CA ASN A 158 -9.81 4.53 7.51
C ASN A 158 -8.56 3.64 7.47
N ILE A 159 -7.58 3.97 8.28
CA ILE A 159 -6.31 3.25 8.40
C ILE A 159 -6.21 2.67 9.79
N ASN A 160 -6.05 1.36 9.91
CA ASN A 160 -6.06 0.60 11.15
C ASN A 160 -4.83 -0.30 11.21
N MET A 161 -3.73 0.21 11.76
CA MET A 161 -2.47 -0.51 11.85
C MET A 161 -2.25 -0.97 13.28
N VAL A 162 -2.25 -2.29 13.49
CA VAL A 162 -2.12 -2.93 14.80
C VAL A 162 -0.76 -3.59 15.01
N GLY A 163 -0.03 -3.83 13.93
CA GLY A 163 1.31 -4.41 13.98
C GLY A 163 2.37 -3.44 14.49
N ALA A 164 3.43 -3.96 15.09
CA ALA A 164 4.55 -3.17 15.56
C ALA A 164 5.25 -2.44 14.40
N GLY A 165 5.50 -1.12 14.51
CA GLY A 165 6.06 -0.30 13.43
C GLY A 165 5.09 -0.05 12.26
N GLY A 166 3.81 -0.42 12.42
CA GLY A 166 2.77 -0.12 11.44
C GLY A 166 2.54 1.38 11.30
N SER A 167 2.46 1.89 10.08
CA SER A 167 2.33 3.31 9.79
C SER A 167 1.22 3.58 8.78
N GLY A 168 0.59 4.75 8.89
CA GLY A 168 -0.46 5.15 7.97
C GLY A 168 0.09 5.52 6.59
N LEU A 169 0.78 6.64 6.49
CA LEU A 169 1.37 7.14 5.25
C LEU A 169 2.86 7.39 5.42
N ARG A 170 3.65 6.85 4.50
CA ARG A 170 5.01 7.30 4.24
C ARG A 170 5.08 7.88 2.83
N ALA A 171 5.36 9.17 2.70
CA ALA A 171 5.49 9.86 1.43
C ALA A 171 6.90 10.46 1.30
N ILE A 172 7.60 10.23 0.16
CA ILE A 172 8.95 10.74 -0.09
C ILE A 172 8.92 11.86 -1.13
N ASN A 173 8.29 11.61 -2.28
CA ASN A 173 8.12 12.60 -3.35
C ASN A 173 6.73 12.47 -3.97
N GLY A 174 6.36 13.42 -4.83
CA GLY A 174 5.09 13.39 -5.54
C GLY A 174 3.94 13.93 -4.71
N THR A 175 2.73 13.44 -4.96
CA THR A 175 1.51 13.97 -4.35
C THR A 175 0.65 12.85 -3.77
N VAL A 176 0.17 13.03 -2.53
CA VAL A 176 -0.85 12.16 -1.92
C VAL A 176 -2.00 13.03 -1.43
N GLU A 177 -3.20 12.78 -1.93
CA GLU A 177 -4.39 13.53 -1.56
C GLU A 177 -5.48 12.62 -0.98
N PHE A 178 -6.01 13.01 0.18
CA PHE A 178 -7.20 12.44 0.79
C PHE A 178 -8.32 13.47 0.73
N ASN A 179 -9.33 13.22 -0.10
CA ASN A 179 -10.41 14.17 -0.37
C ASN A 179 -11.70 13.89 0.44
N GLY A 180 -11.67 12.95 1.36
CA GLY A 180 -12.71 12.67 2.35
C GLY A 180 -12.20 12.82 3.78
N ASN A 181 -12.99 12.37 4.74
CA ASN A 181 -12.54 12.29 6.13
C ASN A 181 -11.46 11.21 6.26
N THR A 182 -10.45 11.46 7.08
CA THR A 182 -9.34 10.53 7.26
C THR A 182 -9.19 10.18 8.74
N VAL A 183 -9.27 8.90 9.05
CA VAL A 183 -9.02 8.38 10.40
C VAL A 183 -7.83 7.42 10.33
N ILE A 184 -6.81 7.67 11.13
CA ILE A 184 -5.63 6.83 11.26
C ILE A 184 -5.52 6.35 12.69
N ASN A 185 -5.59 5.05 12.91
CA ASN A 185 -5.43 4.42 14.21
C ASN A 185 -4.17 3.54 14.19
N LEU A 186 -3.23 3.84 15.06
CA LEU A 186 -2.01 3.06 15.25
C LEU A 186 -1.97 2.54 16.67
N SER A 187 -2.03 1.23 16.85
CA SER A 187 -1.97 0.61 18.18
C SER A 187 -0.73 -0.27 18.39
N GLY A 188 0.05 -0.51 17.35
CA GLY A 188 1.30 -1.24 17.45
C GLY A 188 2.42 -0.41 18.08
N ASP A 189 3.29 -1.09 18.82
CA ASP A 189 4.49 -0.49 19.40
C ASP A 189 5.56 -0.24 18.33
N VAL A 190 6.63 0.46 18.70
CA VAL A 190 7.86 0.51 17.91
C VAL A 190 8.35 -0.91 17.61
N ALA A 191 8.64 -1.20 16.35
CA ALA A 191 9.32 -2.43 15.99
C ALA A 191 10.85 -2.29 16.08
N TYR A 192 11.51 -3.38 16.43
CA TYR A 192 12.96 -3.51 16.32
C TYR A 192 13.29 -4.77 15.51
N ILE A 193 13.71 -4.57 14.27
CA ILE A 193 14.12 -5.66 13.38
C ILE A 193 15.65 -5.75 13.28
N ASP A 194 16.31 -4.77 12.79
CA ASP A 194 17.76 -4.50 12.80
C ASP A 194 18.03 -3.02 13.12
N ARG A 195 16.95 -2.27 13.22
CA ARG A 195 16.86 -0.85 13.54
C ARG A 195 15.52 -0.58 14.21
N TYR A 196 15.41 0.57 14.83
CA TYR A 196 14.12 1.06 15.31
C TYR A 196 13.24 1.45 14.12
N VAL A 197 12.03 0.90 14.07
CA VAL A 197 10.98 1.25 13.10
C VAL A 197 9.81 1.86 13.88
N PRO A 198 9.77 3.18 14.03
CA PRO A 198 8.67 3.84 14.71
C PRO A 198 7.39 3.79 13.87
N ALA A 199 6.25 3.74 14.54
CA ALA A 199 4.95 3.87 13.91
C ALA A 199 4.59 5.34 13.73
N PHE A 200 4.26 5.77 12.52
CA PHE A 200 3.86 7.14 12.20
C PHE A 200 2.47 7.17 11.59
N GLY A 201 1.64 8.11 12.04
CA GLY A 201 0.38 8.41 11.34
C GLY A 201 0.67 8.88 9.93
N ILE A 202 1.46 9.94 9.79
CA ILE A 202 1.95 10.46 8.51
C ILE A 202 3.45 10.76 8.64
N TRP A 203 4.24 10.18 7.75
CA TRP A 203 5.64 10.50 7.57
C TRP A 203 5.85 11.13 6.20
N ASN A 204 6.22 12.41 6.18
CA ASN A 204 6.52 13.13 4.94
C ASN A 204 8.01 13.46 4.88
N GLY A 205 8.74 12.74 4.07
CA GLY A 205 10.19 12.93 3.89
C GLY A 205 10.94 11.62 3.63
N ALA A 206 12.25 11.75 3.42
CA ALA A 206 13.15 10.60 3.30
C ALA A 206 13.24 9.82 4.61
N THR A 207 13.82 8.64 4.55
CA THR A 207 13.92 7.75 5.72
C THR A 207 14.58 8.44 6.92
N PRO A 208 14.18 8.10 8.17
CA PRO A 208 14.80 8.65 9.39
C PRO A 208 16.29 8.32 9.55
N TYR A 209 16.87 7.59 8.60
CA TYR A 209 18.22 7.03 8.66
C TYR A 209 19.26 7.75 7.80
N GLY A 210 19.16 9.08 7.67
CA GLY A 210 20.29 9.89 7.20
C GLY A 210 20.39 10.13 5.69
N VAL A 211 19.36 9.82 4.92
CA VAL A 211 19.30 10.32 3.52
C VAL A 211 18.64 11.69 3.52
N THR A 212 19.39 12.70 3.08
CA THR A 212 18.86 14.07 2.95
C THR A 212 17.69 14.06 1.97
N PRO A 213 16.47 14.50 2.36
CA PRO A 213 15.38 14.63 1.40
C PRO A 213 15.74 15.69 0.39
N THR A 214 15.73 15.32 -0.88
CA THR A 214 15.99 16.26 -1.97
C THR A 214 14.74 17.07 -2.35
N THR A 215 13.57 16.49 -2.15
CA THR A 215 12.25 17.12 -2.33
C THR A 215 11.26 16.39 -1.44
N GLY A 216 10.38 17.09 -0.75
CA GLY A 216 9.29 16.46 0.02
C GLY A 216 8.10 16.13 -0.88
N ALA A 217 7.27 15.20 -0.43
CA ALA A 217 5.97 14.96 -1.04
C ALA A 217 4.98 16.08 -0.69
N HIS A 218 4.04 16.34 -1.57
CA HIS A 218 2.87 17.15 -1.25
C HIS A 218 1.77 16.26 -0.69
N VAL A 219 1.50 16.35 0.61
CA VAL A 219 0.41 15.61 1.26
C VAL A 219 -0.73 16.57 1.56
N LYS A 220 -1.94 16.28 1.06
CA LYS A 220 -3.12 17.09 1.25
C LYS A 220 -4.24 16.26 1.88
N LEU A 221 -4.82 16.79 2.95
CA LEU A 221 -5.99 16.23 3.63
C LEU A 221 -7.10 17.30 3.59
N THR A 222 -8.21 17.01 2.93
CA THR A 222 -9.25 18.03 2.67
C THR A 222 -10.40 17.95 3.68
N GLY A 223 -10.76 16.74 4.13
CA GLY A 223 -11.81 16.50 5.12
C GLY A 223 -11.33 16.57 6.56
N ASN A 224 -12.18 16.14 7.48
CA ASN A 224 -11.79 16.01 8.89
C ASN A 224 -10.72 14.91 9.03
N THR A 225 -9.66 15.24 9.76
CA THR A 225 -8.56 14.31 9.99
C THR A 225 -8.40 14.01 11.46
N GLN A 226 -8.35 12.73 11.80
CA GLN A 226 -8.09 12.25 13.15
C GLN A 226 -6.95 11.22 13.11
N ILE A 227 -5.91 11.43 13.91
CA ILE A 227 -4.79 10.50 14.05
C ILE A 227 -4.69 10.08 15.51
N ASN A 228 -4.90 8.81 15.78
CA ASN A 228 -4.84 8.20 17.09
C ASN A 228 -3.62 7.27 17.17
N THR A 229 -2.75 7.51 18.12
CA THR A 229 -1.60 6.64 18.39
C THR A 229 -1.65 6.18 19.84
N THR A 230 -1.66 4.88 20.07
CA THR A 230 -1.69 4.28 21.42
C THR A 230 -0.50 3.37 21.70
N GLY A 231 0.26 2.99 20.67
CA GLY A 231 1.47 2.17 20.81
C GLY A 231 2.65 2.95 21.39
N ALA A 232 3.51 2.28 22.15
CA ALA A 232 4.71 2.87 22.70
C ALA A 232 5.68 3.32 21.59
N GLY A 233 6.15 4.58 21.65
CA GLY A 233 7.07 5.16 20.67
C GLY A 233 6.44 5.51 19.32
N SER A 234 5.11 5.49 19.20
CA SER A 234 4.40 5.95 18.01
C SER A 234 4.24 7.48 17.99
N ALA A 235 4.14 8.07 16.79
CA ALA A 235 3.95 9.50 16.60
C ALA A 235 2.85 9.76 15.57
N ALA A 236 2.08 10.85 15.77
CA ALA A 236 1.00 11.21 14.86
C ALA A 236 1.54 11.77 13.51
N VAL A 237 2.51 12.65 13.57
CA VAL A 237 3.16 13.32 12.41
C VAL A 237 4.62 13.56 12.71
#